data_149ecfb9bc475ef54298726eb3b21c1d
#
_entry.id   149ecfb9bc475ef54298726eb3b21c1d
#
_cell.length_a   1.000
_cell.length_b   1.000
_cell.length_c   1.000
_cell.angle_alpha   90.00
_cell.angle_beta   90.00
_cell.angle_gamma   90.00
#
_symmetry.space_group_name_H-M   'P 1'
#
loop_
_entity.id
_entity.type
_entity.pdbx_description
1 polymer ?
#
loop_
_entity_poly.entity_id
_entity_poly.type
_entity_poly.pdbx_seq_one_letter_code
_entity_poly.pdbx_strand_id
1 'polypeptide(L)'
;MSRPCFALVAAALLTALVSGVRGSSPVGDAELQFQIATLLFDETRYREALDAFRLATHTDDKGLSIQARIGVVKSALRLGEFREAQIEAVTLKRDAPRSPEALSVHADALWSNGLFDEADAEFRDALAVEPDLSRGHHGLAKALASQNKLDDALNEAQTALKLSPRDEEIHHTVGTIFERMRRYEQAAAAYTNYVNLLPNKDRSDKAAWSRSQIRFLKSFGEREPIAMDEAGAASLHTMDFRLVDDKVIVKVKVNGGHAQDFVLDTGSELTTVSRQTAASASVRPITYTLSAGVGEVGLRGLQLGRLDTFEIGTLKLSNVPTLIKAPALRGIPKRETESFSPIALGLSMTIDYSTRKLSIGRSLPLERAEFTLPLRNHRLAMVRGLINQSRPTYFVVDTGGEVISISKATADDIGKGEFRKIALRVYGTSGWDRDAFLLPGVNLKFNNIAFNNYSVVVLNLQAPSVLLGFQVGGIVGHRFLSPYRVSIDLDRSELRLTKSGGAGN
;
A
#
# COMPACT_ATOMS: atom_id res chain seq x y z
N MET A 1 23.98 -0.45 37.98
CA MET A 1 24.40 0.89 38.41
C MET A 1 23.91 1.91 37.38
N SER A 2 22.90 2.62 37.76
CA SER A 2 22.49 4.01 37.56
C SER A 2 22.49 4.62 36.14
N ARG A 3 21.28 4.75 35.58
CA ARG A 3 20.92 5.81 34.62
C ARG A 3 19.64 6.52 35.11
N PRO A 4 19.72 7.51 35.99
CA PRO A 4 18.60 8.40 36.29
C PRO A 4 18.85 9.86 35.91
N CYS A 5 19.81 10.23 35.03
CA CYS A 5 20.09 11.64 34.74
C CYS A 5 19.37 12.28 33.57
N PHE A 6 18.85 11.50 32.60
CA PHE A 6 18.20 12.09 31.40
C PHE A 6 16.72 12.48 31.63
N ALA A 7 16.02 11.79 32.50
CA ALA A 7 14.60 12.13 32.78
C ALA A 7 14.43 13.46 33.55
N LEU A 8 15.43 13.87 34.30
CA LEU A 8 15.39 15.13 35.08
C LEU A 8 15.64 16.39 34.24
N VAL A 9 16.37 16.27 33.11
CA VAL A 9 16.63 17.40 32.22
C VAL A 9 15.38 17.73 31.39
N ALA A 10 14.64 16.71 30.93
CA ALA A 10 13.37 16.93 30.22
C ALA A 10 12.27 17.52 31.12
N ALA A 11 12.18 17.11 32.38
CA ALA A 11 11.23 17.65 33.32
C ALA A 11 11.58 19.09 33.75
N ALA A 12 12.87 19.45 33.83
CA ALA A 12 13.30 20.81 34.19
C ALA A 12 13.04 21.82 33.06
N LEU A 13 13.10 21.40 31.79
CA LEU A 13 12.75 22.23 30.64
C LEU A 13 11.23 22.49 30.52
N LEU A 14 10.38 21.52 30.89
CA LEU A 14 8.91 21.70 30.86
C LEU A 14 8.43 22.63 32.00
N THR A 15 9.08 22.66 33.17
CA THR A 15 8.69 23.55 34.29
C THR A 15 9.19 24.99 34.12
N ALA A 16 10.26 25.22 33.34
CA ALA A 16 10.74 26.58 33.00
C ALA A 16 9.85 27.33 32.02
N LEU A 17 9.02 26.60 31.21
CA LEU A 17 8.09 27.19 30.23
C LEU A 17 6.83 27.81 30.82
N VAL A 18 6.54 27.60 32.10
CA VAL A 18 5.34 28.18 32.76
C VAL A 18 5.66 29.51 33.52
N SER A 19 6.93 29.86 33.67
CA SER A 19 7.32 31.13 34.33
C SER A 19 7.67 32.15 33.27
N GLY A 20 6.76 33.08 33.00
CA GLY A 20 6.84 34.10 31.97
C GLY A 20 8.18 34.81 31.81
N VAL A 21 8.92 34.48 30.76
CA VAL A 21 9.97 35.33 30.22
C VAL A 21 9.35 36.25 29.19
N ARG A 22 9.01 37.47 29.59
CA ARG A 22 8.70 38.57 28.67
C ARG A 22 10.01 38.97 27.99
N GLY A 23 10.13 38.72 26.70
CA GLY A 23 11.17 39.34 25.88
C GLY A 23 12.00 38.42 24.97
N SER A 24 11.52 37.22 24.56
CA SER A 24 12.15 36.49 23.45
C SER A 24 11.76 37.16 22.14
N SER A 25 12.72 37.27 21.22
CA SER A 25 12.39 37.68 19.86
C SER A 25 11.54 36.59 19.19
N PRO A 26 10.63 36.93 18.25
CA PRO A 26 9.87 35.90 17.52
C PRO A 26 10.73 34.80 16.88
N VAL A 27 11.95 35.12 16.51
CA VAL A 27 12.95 34.17 15.98
C VAL A 27 13.43 33.19 17.07
N GLY A 28 13.68 33.67 18.29
CA GLY A 28 14.10 32.81 19.42
C GLY A 28 13.00 31.83 19.85
N ASP A 29 11.74 32.23 19.78
CA ASP A 29 10.60 31.35 20.07
C ASP A 29 10.43 30.28 18.98
N ALA A 30 10.58 30.63 17.70
CA ALA A 30 10.48 29.69 16.60
C ALA A 30 11.61 28.66 16.62
N GLU A 31 12.86 29.08 16.91
CA GLU A 31 14.00 28.17 17.05
C GLU A 31 13.78 27.17 18.20
N LEU A 32 13.29 27.64 19.36
CA LEU A 32 12.96 26.77 20.48
C LEU A 32 11.87 25.77 20.12
N GLN A 33 10.81 26.21 19.42
CA GLN A 33 9.74 25.31 18.95
C GLN A 33 10.27 24.28 17.95
N PHE A 34 11.19 24.64 17.08
CA PHE A 34 11.83 23.71 16.14
C PHE A 34 12.65 22.64 16.88
N GLN A 35 13.42 23.02 17.88
CA GLN A 35 14.21 22.06 18.68
C GLN A 35 13.29 21.12 19.48
N ILE A 36 12.23 21.64 20.12
CA ILE A 36 11.20 20.84 20.79
C ILE A 36 10.55 19.86 19.80
N ALA A 37 10.15 20.33 18.63
CA ALA A 37 9.52 19.52 17.60
C ALA A 37 10.42 18.37 17.14
N THR A 38 11.72 18.64 16.97
CA THR A 38 12.70 17.61 16.57
C THR A 38 12.82 16.53 17.66
N LEU A 39 12.93 16.92 18.93
CA LEU A 39 12.96 15.95 20.03
C LEU A 39 11.68 15.12 20.11
N LEU A 40 10.52 15.73 19.96
CA LEU A 40 9.22 15.04 19.94
C LEU A 40 9.11 14.07 18.78
N PHE A 41 9.60 14.45 17.60
CA PHE A 41 9.64 13.59 16.44
C PHE A 41 10.51 12.34 16.66
N ASP A 42 11.70 12.52 17.22
CA ASP A 42 12.63 11.44 17.57
C ASP A 42 12.05 10.51 18.65
N GLU A 43 11.21 11.06 19.57
CA GLU A 43 10.46 10.29 20.56
C GLU A 43 9.19 9.61 19.97
N THR A 44 8.93 9.72 18.66
CA THR A 44 7.72 9.23 17.98
C THR A 44 6.39 9.89 18.43
N ARG A 45 6.45 11.02 19.07
CA ARG A 45 5.31 11.86 19.48
C ARG A 45 4.88 12.75 18.30
N TYR A 46 4.54 12.12 17.18
CA TYR A 46 4.38 12.81 15.89
C TYR A 46 3.27 13.87 15.89
N ARG A 47 2.20 13.70 16.70
CA ARG A 47 1.14 14.72 16.80
C ARG A 47 1.69 15.99 17.46
N GLU A 48 2.36 15.85 18.57
CA GLU A 48 2.95 16.98 19.29
C GLU A 48 4.10 17.61 18.49
N ALA A 49 4.90 16.77 17.80
CA ALA A 49 5.93 17.26 16.89
C ALA A 49 5.33 18.11 15.74
N LEU A 50 4.22 17.64 15.13
CA LEU A 50 3.51 18.35 14.09
C LEU A 50 3.07 19.75 14.56
N ASP A 51 2.46 19.82 15.74
CA ASP A 51 1.97 21.09 16.30
C ASP A 51 3.13 22.04 16.63
N ALA A 52 4.24 21.54 17.18
CA ALA A 52 5.43 22.35 17.46
C ALA A 52 6.16 22.80 16.18
N PHE A 53 6.28 21.94 15.14
CA PHE A 53 6.82 22.35 13.84
C PHE A 53 5.96 23.43 13.18
N ARG A 54 4.63 23.36 13.27
CA ARG A 54 3.74 24.42 12.77
C ARG A 54 4.03 25.75 13.44
N LEU A 55 4.22 25.77 14.76
CA LEU A 55 4.59 26.99 15.48
C LEU A 55 5.93 27.52 14.97
N ALA A 56 6.92 26.64 14.74
CA ALA A 56 8.24 27.02 14.23
C ALA A 56 8.22 27.59 12.81
N THR A 57 7.16 27.33 12.00
CA THR A 57 7.05 27.95 10.66
C THR A 57 6.78 29.46 10.72
N HIS A 58 6.31 30.00 11.86
CA HIS A 58 5.99 31.43 12.05
C HIS A 58 7.26 32.22 12.41
N THR A 59 8.16 32.39 11.44
CA THR A 59 9.42 33.12 11.60
C THR A 59 9.77 33.86 10.32
N ASP A 60 10.51 34.96 10.45
CA ASP A 60 11.09 35.70 9.32
C ASP A 60 12.37 35.04 8.79
N ASP A 61 12.95 34.12 9.54
CA ASP A 61 14.07 33.30 9.09
C ASP A 61 13.59 32.25 8.06
N LYS A 62 13.92 32.49 6.79
CA LYS A 62 13.54 31.61 5.69
C LYS A 62 14.14 30.20 5.82
N GLY A 63 15.36 30.08 6.33
CA GLY A 63 16.02 28.79 6.51
C GLY A 63 15.28 27.94 7.54
N LEU A 64 15.02 28.54 8.71
CA LEU A 64 14.25 27.89 9.79
C LEU A 64 12.84 27.56 9.36
N SER A 65 12.15 28.45 8.65
CA SER A 65 10.79 28.21 8.13
C SER A 65 10.75 27.01 7.17
N ILE A 66 11.74 26.86 6.26
CA ILE A 66 11.85 25.72 5.36
C ILE A 66 12.06 24.42 6.16
N GLN A 67 12.99 24.39 7.11
CA GLN A 67 13.26 23.20 7.93
C GLN A 67 12.05 22.82 8.79
N ALA A 68 11.34 23.80 9.37
CA ALA A 68 10.11 23.56 10.11
C ALA A 68 9.01 22.95 9.21
N ARG A 69 8.82 23.45 7.99
CA ARG A 69 7.88 22.88 7.01
C ARG A 69 8.23 21.45 6.62
N ILE A 70 9.51 21.14 6.44
CA ILE A 70 9.99 19.77 6.25
C ILE A 70 9.54 18.88 7.42
N GLY A 71 9.68 19.39 8.65
CA GLY A 71 9.22 18.70 9.87
C GLY A 71 7.70 18.50 9.90
N VAL A 72 6.90 19.50 9.49
CA VAL A 72 5.44 19.41 9.35
C VAL A 72 5.08 18.27 8.39
N VAL A 73 5.64 18.26 7.18
CA VAL A 73 5.36 17.24 6.17
C VAL A 73 5.72 15.85 6.70
N LYS A 74 6.93 15.69 7.25
CA LYS A 74 7.40 14.41 7.80
C LYS A 74 6.45 13.91 8.92
N SER A 75 6.04 14.79 9.83
CA SER A 75 5.14 14.44 10.95
C SER A 75 3.74 14.04 10.45
N ALA A 76 3.17 14.78 9.51
CA ALA A 76 1.88 14.48 8.92
C ALA A 76 1.90 13.13 8.18
N LEU A 77 2.98 12.81 7.44
CA LEU A 77 3.16 11.51 6.80
C LEU A 77 3.19 10.35 7.82
N ARG A 78 3.85 10.54 8.95
CA ARG A 78 3.90 9.54 10.04
C ARG A 78 2.54 9.30 10.69
N LEU A 79 1.66 10.28 10.68
CA LEU A 79 0.28 10.22 11.19
C LEU A 79 -0.72 9.66 10.16
N GLY A 80 -0.32 9.49 8.90
CA GLY A 80 -1.23 9.12 7.81
C GLY A 80 -2.14 10.28 7.37
N GLU A 81 -1.76 11.52 7.67
CA GLU A 81 -2.45 12.75 7.26
C GLU A 81 -1.96 13.20 5.89
N PHE A 82 -2.13 12.32 4.89
CA PHE A 82 -1.52 12.46 3.57
C PHE A 82 -1.91 13.75 2.86
N ARG A 83 -3.18 14.18 2.99
CA ARG A 83 -3.66 15.42 2.38
C ARG A 83 -2.99 16.65 2.97
N GLU A 84 -2.84 16.69 4.27
CA GLU A 84 -2.16 17.79 4.95
C GLU A 84 -0.68 17.85 4.55
N ALA A 85 -0.01 16.69 4.55
CA ALA A 85 1.36 16.58 4.09
C ALA A 85 1.52 17.13 2.65
N GLN A 86 0.57 16.83 1.76
CA GLN A 86 0.60 17.33 0.37
C GLN A 86 0.46 18.86 0.29
N ILE A 87 -0.48 19.45 1.04
CA ILE A 87 -0.71 20.90 1.04
C ILE A 87 0.57 21.64 1.49
N GLU A 88 1.17 21.17 2.57
CA GLU A 88 2.39 21.78 3.10
C GLU A 88 3.60 21.55 2.20
N ALA A 89 3.72 20.36 1.60
CA ALA A 89 4.80 20.03 0.67
C ALA A 89 4.75 20.88 -0.62
N VAL A 90 3.57 21.20 -1.14
CA VAL A 90 3.41 22.14 -2.28
C VAL A 90 3.90 23.53 -1.90
N THR A 91 3.62 23.98 -0.68
CA THR A 91 4.11 25.27 -0.17
C THR A 91 5.65 25.22 -0.03
N LEU A 92 6.17 24.15 0.55
CA LEU A 92 7.61 23.91 0.70
C LEU A 92 8.35 23.96 -0.67
N LYS A 93 7.84 23.26 -1.68
CA LYS A 93 8.44 23.27 -3.03
C LYS A 93 8.41 24.66 -3.66
N ARG A 94 7.33 25.44 -3.48
CA ARG A 94 7.23 26.81 -3.97
C ARG A 94 8.30 27.71 -3.30
N ASP A 95 8.51 27.55 -1.99
CA ASP A 95 9.41 28.40 -1.21
C ASP A 95 10.89 27.99 -1.36
N ALA A 96 11.16 26.71 -1.69
CA ALA A 96 12.49 26.14 -1.89
C ALA A 96 12.59 25.25 -3.16
N PRO A 97 12.34 25.80 -4.38
CA PRO A 97 12.16 24.99 -5.61
C PRO A 97 13.42 24.27 -6.09
N ARG A 98 14.60 24.63 -5.58
CA ARG A 98 15.89 24.02 -5.93
C ARG A 98 16.54 23.28 -4.76
N SER A 99 15.88 23.18 -3.62
CA SER A 99 16.38 22.40 -2.48
C SER A 99 16.15 20.90 -2.74
N PRO A 100 17.21 20.07 -2.83
CA PRO A 100 17.06 18.63 -3.02
C PRO A 100 16.23 17.97 -1.92
N GLU A 101 16.40 18.43 -0.67
CA GLU A 101 15.62 17.94 0.45
C GLU A 101 14.13 18.32 0.31
N ALA A 102 13.81 19.56 -0.06
CA ALA A 102 12.43 20.00 -0.27
C ALA A 102 11.75 19.22 -1.42
N LEU A 103 12.48 19.00 -2.54
CA LEU A 103 12.01 18.19 -3.65
C LEU A 103 11.73 16.76 -3.21
N SER A 104 12.66 16.11 -2.49
CA SER A 104 12.48 14.74 -2.04
C SER A 104 11.34 14.58 -1.01
N VAL A 105 11.15 15.57 -0.12
CA VAL A 105 10.03 15.58 0.83
C VAL A 105 8.70 15.82 0.12
N HIS A 106 8.68 16.68 -0.91
CA HIS A 106 7.50 16.84 -1.76
C HIS A 106 7.17 15.55 -2.53
N ALA A 107 8.20 14.85 -3.03
CA ALA A 107 8.03 13.55 -3.67
C ALA A 107 7.45 12.49 -2.70
N ASP A 108 7.87 12.46 -1.44
CA ASP A 108 7.25 11.58 -0.42
C ASP A 108 5.77 11.92 -0.18
N ALA A 109 5.41 13.20 -0.20
CA ALA A 109 4.02 13.62 -0.09
C ALA A 109 3.20 13.24 -1.33
N LEU A 110 3.75 13.37 -2.53
CA LEU A 110 3.16 12.87 -3.77
C LEU A 110 2.92 11.35 -3.70
N TRP A 111 3.94 10.59 -3.30
CA TRP A 111 3.85 9.14 -3.11
C TRP A 111 2.72 8.75 -2.15
N SER A 112 2.69 9.41 -1.01
CA SER A 112 1.70 9.12 0.04
C SER A 112 0.27 9.54 -0.35
N ASN A 113 0.11 10.40 -1.34
CA ASN A 113 -1.17 10.70 -1.97
C ASN A 113 -1.48 9.82 -3.19
N GLY A 114 -0.68 8.76 -3.43
CA GLY A 114 -0.87 7.82 -4.53
C GLY A 114 -0.50 8.40 -5.90
N LEU A 115 0.27 9.49 -5.97
CA LEU A 115 0.74 10.12 -7.21
C LEU A 115 2.13 9.57 -7.56
N PHE A 116 2.18 8.29 -7.89
CA PHE A 116 3.43 7.51 -7.99
C PHE A 116 4.35 7.96 -9.13
N ASP A 117 3.77 8.33 -10.29
CA ASP A 117 4.57 8.77 -11.46
C ASP A 117 5.17 10.15 -11.21
N GLU A 118 4.40 11.03 -10.59
CA GLU A 118 4.84 12.37 -10.20
C GLU A 118 5.92 12.28 -9.12
N ALA A 119 5.77 11.36 -8.16
CA ALA A 119 6.79 11.13 -7.12
C ALA A 119 8.10 10.58 -7.72
N ASP A 120 8.04 9.60 -8.65
CA ASP A 120 9.21 9.07 -9.35
C ASP A 120 9.98 10.20 -10.07
N ALA A 121 9.29 11.04 -10.83
CA ALA A 121 9.89 12.16 -11.52
C ALA A 121 10.58 13.13 -10.54
N GLU A 122 9.92 13.49 -9.44
CA GLU A 122 10.43 14.43 -8.46
C GLU A 122 11.63 13.88 -7.67
N PHE A 123 11.68 12.57 -7.36
CA PHE A 123 12.85 11.95 -6.75
C PHE A 123 14.05 12.01 -7.70
N ARG A 124 13.85 11.81 -9.01
CA ARG A 124 14.89 11.96 -10.02
C ARG A 124 15.38 13.39 -10.14
N ASP A 125 14.47 14.36 -10.08
CA ASP A 125 14.82 15.78 -10.10
C ASP A 125 15.67 16.15 -8.87
N ALA A 126 15.34 15.63 -7.68
CA ALA A 126 16.13 15.83 -6.47
C ALA A 126 17.53 15.23 -6.60
N LEU A 127 17.66 14.00 -7.15
CA LEU A 127 18.94 13.33 -7.39
C LEU A 127 19.75 13.99 -8.51
N ALA A 128 19.13 14.66 -9.48
CA ALA A 128 19.83 15.44 -10.50
C ALA A 128 20.53 16.69 -9.91
N VAL A 129 20.00 17.22 -8.78
CA VAL A 129 20.62 18.34 -8.05
C VAL A 129 21.66 17.84 -7.06
N GLU A 130 21.35 16.78 -6.30
CA GLU A 130 22.23 16.17 -5.30
C GLU A 130 22.27 14.64 -5.47
N PRO A 131 23.27 14.12 -6.22
CA PRO A 131 23.37 12.69 -6.51
C PRO A 131 23.52 11.78 -5.27
N ASP A 132 24.06 12.30 -4.17
CA ASP A 132 24.28 11.55 -2.93
C ASP A 132 23.16 11.80 -1.89
N LEU A 133 21.96 12.19 -2.33
CA LEU A 133 20.81 12.40 -1.44
C LEU A 133 20.15 11.06 -1.06
N SER A 134 20.37 10.59 0.17
CA SER A 134 19.84 9.32 0.67
C SER A 134 18.32 9.20 0.50
N ARG A 135 17.57 10.27 0.83
CA ARG A 135 16.10 10.30 0.69
C ARG A 135 15.67 10.16 -0.78
N GLY A 136 16.39 10.76 -1.71
CA GLY A 136 16.14 10.64 -3.15
C GLY A 136 16.27 9.19 -3.62
N HIS A 137 17.38 8.52 -3.28
CA HIS A 137 17.61 7.10 -3.57
C HIS A 137 16.56 6.19 -2.91
N HIS A 138 16.19 6.45 -1.64
CA HIS A 138 15.14 5.70 -0.97
C HIS A 138 13.79 5.82 -1.67
N GLY A 139 13.41 7.05 -2.06
CA GLY A 139 12.18 7.29 -2.80
C GLY A 139 12.17 6.62 -4.17
N LEU A 140 13.28 6.71 -4.92
CA LEU A 140 13.45 6.05 -6.21
C LEU A 140 13.38 4.52 -6.07
N ALA A 141 13.95 3.94 -5.00
CA ALA A 141 13.81 2.51 -4.71
C ALA A 141 12.34 2.08 -4.57
N LYS A 142 11.51 2.86 -3.85
CA LYS A 142 10.06 2.61 -3.74
C LYS A 142 9.37 2.70 -5.11
N ALA A 143 9.71 3.71 -5.91
CA ALA A 143 9.15 3.92 -7.23
C ALA A 143 9.47 2.76 -8.18
N LEU A 144 10.73 2.33 -8.26
CA LEU A 144 11.18 1.18 -9.05
C LEU A 144 10.55 -0.13 -8.59
N ALA A 145 10.45 -0.35 -7.28
CA ALA A 145 9.76 -1.52 -6.74
C ALA A 145 8.29 -1.54 -7.18
N SER A 146 7.60 -0.40 -7.20
CA SER A 146 6.21 -0.33 -7.69
C SER A 146 6.06 -0.66 -9.18
N GLN A 147 7.14 -0.46 -9.96
CA GLN A 147 7.24 -0.85 -11.38
C GLN A 147 7.70 -2.31 -11.55
N ASN A 148 7.76 -3.09 -10.47
CA ASN A 148 8.29 -4.45 -10.43
C ASN A 148 9.76 -4.60 -10.87
N LYS A 149 10.53 -3.52 -10.91
CA LYS A 149 11.97 -3.49 -11.19
C LYS A 149 12.75 -3.74 -9.89
N LEU A 150 12.65 -4.97 -9.36
CA LEU A 150 13.09 -5.28 -7.99
C LEU A 150 14.59 -5.22 -7.81
N ASP A 151 15.39 -5.61 -8.81
CA ASP A 151 16.85 -5.54 -8.73
C ASP A 151 17.34 -4.09 -8.75
N ASP A 152 16.79 -3.24 -9.62
CA ASP A 152 17.10 -1.82 -9.65
C ASP A 152 16.67 -1.14 -8.34
N ALA A 153 15.49 -1.49 -7.83
CA ALA A 153 14.99 -0.99 -6.56
C ALA A 153 15.90 -1.36 -5.39
N LEU A 154 16.43 -2.59 -5.38
CA LEU A 154 17.37 -3.05 -4.37
C LEU A 154 18.69 -2.27 -4.44
N ASN A 155 19.21 -2.00 -5.63
CA ASN A 155 20.43 -1.21 -5.84
C ASN A 155 20.27 0.22 -5.29
N GLU A 156 19.16 0.89 -5.60
CA GLU A 156 18.85 2.22 -5.08
C GLU A 156 18.67 2.21 -3.54
N ALA A 157 17.97 1.22 -2.99
CA ALA A 157 17.81 1.08 -1.55
C ALA A 157 19.15 0.82 -0.83
N GLN A 158 20.05 0.04 -1.43
CA GLN A 158 21.40 -0.18 -0.90
C GLN A 158 22.26 1.08 -0.97
N THR A 159 22.12 1.90 -2.02
CA THR A 159 22.77 3.20 -2.11
C THR A 159 22.27 4.12 -1.00
N ALA A 160 20.96 4.20 -0.80
CA ALA A 160 20.38 4.95 0.31
C ALA A 160 20.92 4.49 1.68
N LEU A 161 21.04 3.16 1.90
CA LEU A 161 21.60 2.61 3.14
C LEU A 161 23.08 2.97 3.36
N LYS A 162 23.90 3.03 2.30
CA LYS A 162 25.30 3.46 2.42
C LYS A 162 25.38 4.92 2.88
N LEU A 163 24.48 5.77 2.40
CA LEU A 163 24.42 7.19 2.73
C LEU A 163 23.82 7.44 4.13
N SER A 164 22.79 6.64 4.50
CA SER A 164 22.09 6.76 5.78
C SER A 164 21.87 5.40 6.45
N PRO A 165 22.92 4.76 7.01
CA PRO A 165 22.84 3.36 7.50
C PRO A 165 21.98 3.18 8.75
N ARG A 166 21.56 4.26 9.41
CA ARG A 166 20.73 4.24 10.63
C ARG A 166 19.29 4.70 10.37
N ASP A 167 18.91 4.94 9.12
CA ASP A 167 17.52 5.24 8.75
C ASP A 167 16.70 3.94 8.75
N GLU A 168 15.80 3.83 9.69
CA GLU A 168 14.97 2.63 9.87
C GLU A 168 14.06 2.36 8.68
N GLU A 169 13.52 3.40 8.04
CA GLU A 169 12.58 3.23 6.92
C GLU A 169 13.25 2.65 5.68
N ILE A 170 14.54 2.92 5.48
CA ILE A 170 15.30 2.32 4.38
C ILE A 170 15.46 0.81 4.62
N HIS A 171 15.76 0.40 5.86
CA HIS A 171 15.82 -1.02 6.23
C HIS A 171 14.46 -1.72 6.02
N HIS A 172 13.36 -1.05 6.34
CA HIS A 172 12.01 -1.57 6.08
C HIS A 172 11.78 -1.77 4.58
N THR A 173 12.15 -0.79 3.74
CA THR A 173 12.02 -0.86 2.28
C THR A 173 12.86 -2.00 1.70
N VAL A 174 14.10 -2.17 2.15
CA VAL A 174 14.96 -3.30 1.77
C VAL A 174 14.30 -4.64 2.13
N GLY A 175 13.72 -4.73 3.34
CA GLY A 175 12.97 -5.92 3.77
C GLY A 175 11.80 -6.23 2.84
N THR A 176 11.02 -5.22 2.47
CA THR A 176 9.88 -5.35 1.55
C THR A 176 10.32 -5.80 0.14
N ILE A 177 11.43 -5.25 -0.37
CA ILE A 177 11.98 -5.65 -1.68
C ILE A 177 12.43 -7.12 -1.63
N PHE A 178 13.21 -7.54 -0.61
CA PHE A 178 13.63 -8.93 -0.46
C PHE A 178 12.44 -9.88 -0.31
N GLU A 179 11.39 -9.49 0.41
CA GLU A 179 10.18 -10.30 0.55
C GLU A 179 9.48 -10.52 -0.80
N ARG A 180 9.37 -9.48 -1.62
CA ARG A 180 8.83 -9.58 -3.00
C ARG A 180 9.73 -10.42 -3.91
N MET A 181 11.06 -10.39 -3.71
CA MET A 181 12.03 -11.27 -4.38
C MET A 181 12.00 -12.71 -3.84
N ARG A 182 11.16 -13.01 -2.83
CA ARG A 182 11.09 -14.30 -2.12
C ARG A 182 12.38 -14.67 -1.37
N ARG A 183 13.23 -13.71 -1.11
CA ARG A 183 14.47 -13.85 -0.33
C ARG A 183 14.17 -13.65 1.16
N TYR A 184 13.41 -14.59 1.75
CA TYR A 184 12.80 -14.41 3.08
C TYR A 184 13.80 -14.31 4.22
N GLU A 185 14.95 -14.96 4.13
CA GLU A 185 16.03 -14.83 5.13
C GLU A 185 16.58 -13.40 5.14
N GLN A 186 16.88 -12.84 3.95
CA GLN A 186 17.38 -11.46 3.81
C GLN A 186 16.32 -10.45 4.21
N ALA A 187 15.06 -10.69 3.88
CA ALA A 187 13.94 -9.86 4.33
C ALA A 187 13.84 -9.85 5.87
N ALA A 188 13.93 -11.02 6.51
CA ALA A 188 13.89 -11.12 7.97
C ALA A 188 15.08 -10.40 8.64
N ALA A 189 16.28 -10.45 8.03
CA ALA A 189 17.45 -9.71 8.51
C ALA A 189 17.24 -8.19 8.39
N ALA A 190 16.73 -7.70 7.26
CA ALA A 190 16.45 -6.27 7.04
C ALA A 190 15.37 -5.75 8.01
N TYR A 191 14.28 -6.48 8.21
CA TYR A 191 13.26 -6.12 9.22
C TYR A 191 13.79 -6.20 10.66
N THR A 192 14.76 -7.06 10.94
CA THR A 192 15.42 -7.09 12.25
C THR A 192 16.21 -5.81 12.50
N ASN A 193 16.94 -5.31 11.49
CA ASN A 193 17.63 -4.02 11.56
C ASN A 193 16.63 -2.87 11.73
N TYR A 194 15.54 -2.87 10.97
CA TYR A 194 14.44 -1.92 11.16
C TYR A 194 13.97 -1.86 12.61
N VAL A 195 13.59 -3.01 13.20
CA VAL A 195 13.12 -3.08 14.60
C VAL A 195 14.17 -2.60 15.59
N ASN A 196 15.46 -2.91 15.35
CA ASN A 196 16.54 -2.51 16.24
C ASN A 196 16.79 -0.99 16.24
N LEU A 197 16.49 -0.32 15.14
CA LEU A 197 16.64 1.13 14.99
C LEU A 197 15.42 1.91 15.48
N LEU A 198 14.24 1.27 15.57
CA LEU A 198 13.04 1.95 16.03
C LEU A 198 13.20 2.50 17.45
N PRO A 199 12.83 3.78 17.70
CA PRO A 199 12.72 4.29 19.04
C PRO A 199 11.61 3.57 19.81
N ASN A 200 11.77 3.41 21.11
CA ASN A 200 10.80 2.74 21.99
C ASN A 200 10.34 1.35 21.49
N LYS A 201 11.24 0.61 20.83
CA LYS A 201 10.95 -0.67 20.15
C LYS A 201 10.21 -1.71 21.03
N ASP A 202 10.37 -1.65 22.35
CA ASP A 202 9.72 -2.61 23.25
C ASP A 202 8.24 -2.28 23.53
N ARG A 203 7.80 -1.05 23.22
CA ARG A 203 6.42 -0.57 23.37
C ARG A 203 5.77 -0.15 22.04
N SER A 204 6.49 -0.27 20.93
CA SER A 204 6.04 0.15 19.61
C SER A 204 5.21 -0.95 18.94
N ASP A 205 3.98 -0.61 18.53
CA ASP A 205 3.14 -1.50 17.72
C ASP A 205 3.81 -1.87 16.39
N LYS A 206 4.50 -0.92 15.75
CA LYS A 206 5.28 -1.17 14.53
C LYS A 206 6.33 -2.26 14.75
N ALA A 207 7.06 -2.19 15.88
CA ALA A 207 8.04 -3.21 16.23
C ALA A 207 7.39 -4.57 16.51
N ALA A 208 6.24 -4.59 17.20
CA ALA A 208 5.51 -5.81 17.49
C ALA A 208 5.04 -6.52 16.21
N TRP A 209 4.49 -5.77 15.25
CA TRP A 209 4.07 -6.30 13.95
C TRP A 209 5.25 -6.76 13.10
N SER A 210 6.34 -6.00 13.07
CA SER A 210 7.54 -6.41 12.35
C SER A 210 8.19 -7.67 12.94
N ARG A 211 8.17 -7.83 14.28
CA ARG A 211 8.60 -9.09 14.91
C ARG A 211 7.72 -10.28 14.50
N SER A 212 6.42 -10.06 14.32
CA SER A 212 5.52 -11.08 13.80
C SER A 212 5.87 -11.44 12.36
N GLN A 213 6.16 -10.46 11.51
CA GLN A 213 6.60 -10.69 10.13
C GLN A 213 7.94 -11.44 10.09
N ILE A 214 8.92 -11.03 10.89
CA ILE A 214 10.22 -11.73 11.04
C ILE A 214 10.00 -13.19 11.44
N ARG A 215 9.14 -13.46 12.41
CA ARG A 215 8.82 -14.83 12.85
C ARG A 215 8.22 -15.64 11.71
N PHE A 216 7.31 -15.05 10.94
CA PHE A 216 6.71 -15.69 9.79
C PHE A 216 7.76 -16.05 8.73
N LEU A 217 8.57 -15.09 8.30
CA LEU A 217 9.62 -15.29 7.29
C LEU A 217 10.62 -16.37 7.73
N LYS A 218 11.10 -16.32 8.98
CA LYS A 218 12.01 -17.32 9.54
C LYS A 218 11.38 -18.71 9.65
N SER A 219 10.05 -18.84 9.70
CA SER A 219 9.37 -20.13 9.75
C SER A 219 9.52 -20.96 8.48
N PHE A 220 9.98 -20.36 7.39
CA PHE A 220 10.26 -21.08 6.14
C PHE A 220 11.56 -21.90 6.24
N GLY A 221 12.56 -21.44 7.00
CA GLY A 221 13.87 -22.10 7.06
C GLY A 221 14.45 -22.19 5.64
N GLU A 222 14.84 -23.42 5.24
CA GLU A 222 15.38 -23.70 3.90
C GLU A 222 14.29 -23.88 2.81
N ARG A 223 13.00 -23.78 3.17
CA ARG A 223 11.91 -23.95 2.20
C ARG A 223 11.80 -22.72 1.32
N GLU A 224 11.85 -22.94 0.02
CA GLU A 224 11.59 -21.88 -0.96
C GLU A 224 10.12 -21.42 -0.86
N PRO A 225 9.85 -20.11 -0.65
CA PRO A 225 8.49 -19.59 -0.63
C PRO A 225 7.85 -19.62 -2.03
N ILE A 226 6.60 -20.05 -2.10
CA ILE A 226 5.83 -20.09 -3.35
C ILE A 226 6.62 -20.86 -4.42
N ALA A 227 7.22 -22.00 -4.02
CA ALA A 227 8.05 -22.80 -4.90
C ALA A 227 7.20 -23.45 -5.99
N MET A 228 7.80 -23.57 -7.17
CA MET A 228 7.24 -24.18 -8.37
C MET A 228 8.35 -24.98 -9.03
N ASP A 229 8.04 -26.15 -9.56
CA ASP A 229 9.03 -26.90 -10.33
C ASP A 229 9.42 -26.18 -11.64
N GLU A 230 10.53 -26.55 -12.27
CA GLU A 230 11.03 -25.86 -13.46
C GLU A 230 10.03 -25.93 -14.63
N ALA A 231 9.37 -27.06 -14.82
CA ALA A 231 8.37 -27.24 -15.88
C ALA A 231 7.13 -26.36 -15.64
N GLY A 232 6.66 -26.29 -14.39
CA GLY A 232 5.58 -25.41 -13.97
C GLY A 232 5.96 -23.93 -14.10
N ALA A 233 7.19 -23.59 -13.73
CA ALA A 233 7.69 -22.22 -13.81
C ALA A 233 7.79 -21.68 -15.25
N ALA A 234 8.09 -22.55 -16.20
CA ALA A 234 8.18 -22.21 -17.64
C ALA A 234 6.83 -22.23 -18.35
N SER A 235 5.76 -22.74 -17.72
CA SER A 235 4.47 -23.00 -18.34
C SER A 235 3.46 -21.89 -18.08
N LEU A 236 2.55 -21.71 -19.04
CA LEU A 236 1.30 -20.98 -18.84
C LEU A 236 0.21 -21.98 -18.45
N HIS A 237 -0.33 -21.85 -17.26
CA HIS A 237 -1.36 -22.74 -16.73
C HIS A 237 -2.73 -22.17 -17.03
N THR A 238 -3.52 -22.87 -17.86
CA THR A 238 -4.86 -22.44 -18.25
C THR A 238 -5.92 -23.38 -17.65
N MET A 239 -6.95 -22.81 -17.04
CA MET A 239 -8.04 -23.51 -16.39
C MET A 239 -9.38 -22.85 -16.65
N ASP A 240 -10.45 -23.62 -16.52
CA ASP A 240 -11.82 -23.11 -16.55
C ASP A 240 -12.18 -22.39 -15.25
N PHE A 241 -13.01 -21.36 -15.36
CA PHE A 241 -13.64 -20.73 -14.20
C PHE A 241 -15.16 -20.65 -14.37
N ARG A 242 -15.85 -20.53 -13.24
CA ARG A 242 -17.28 -20.19 -13.18
C ARG A 242 -17.42 -18.73 -12.79
N LEU A 243 -18.44 -18.06 -13.30
CA LEU A 243 -18.85 -16.74 -12.84
C LEU A 243 -20.08 -16.92 -11.93
N VAL A 244 -19.97 -16.53 -10.68
CA VAL A 244 -21.03 -16.58 -9.67
C VAL A 244 -21.09 -15.21 -8.98
N ASP A 245 -22.23 -14.55 -9.05
CA ASP A 245 -22.43 -13.21 -8.50
C ASP A 245 -21.30 -12.24 -8.91
N ASP A 246 -20.98 -12.19 -10.20
CA ASP A 246 -19.90 -11.38 -10.78
C ASP A 246 -18.49 -11.74 -10.27
N LYS A 247 -18.30 -12.87 -9.61
CA LYS A 247 -17.00 -13.34 -9.11
C LYS A 247 -16.47 -14.49 -9.95
N VAL A 248 -15.18 -14.41 -10.26
CA VAL A 248 -14.45 -15.51 -10.93
C VAL A 248 -14.12 -16.59 -9.90
N ILE A 249 -14.69 -17.77 -10.07
CA ILE A 249 -14.54 -18.90 -9.14
C ILE A 249 -13.78 -20.03 -9.81
N VAL A 250 -12.71 -20.50 -9.20
CA VAL A 250 -11.91 -21.65 -9.65
C VAL A 250 -11.88 -22.75 -8.57
N LYS A 251 -11.61 -23.98 -9.01
CA LYS A 251 -11.39 -25.11 -8.12
C LYS A 251 -9.94 -25.20 -7.69
N VAL A 252 -9.69 -25.21 -6.41
CA VAL A 252 -8.37 -25.26 -5.78
C VAL A 252 -8.30 -26.44 -4.82
N LYS A 253 -7.16 -27.15 -4.78
CA LYS A 253 -6.82 -28.10 -3.73
C LYS A 253 -5.77 -27.50 -2.82
N VAL A 254 -5.98 -27.62 -1.51
CA VAL A 254 -5.08 -27.17 -0.46
C VAL A 254 -4.56 -28.41 0.27
N ASN A 255 -3.23 -28.52 0.40
CA ASN A 255 -2.55 -29.61 1.11
C ASN A 255 -3.06 -31.01 0.73
N GLY A 256 -3.27 -31.27 -0.57
CA GLY A 256 -3.76 -32.54 -1.09
C GLY A 256 -5.21 -32.87 -0.76
N GLY A 257 -5.97 -31.91 -0.18
CA GLY A 257 -7.38 -32.08 0.15
C GLY A 257 -8.32 -32.09 -1.06
N HIS A 258 -9.63 -32.09 -0.80
CA HIS A 258 -10.64 -32.00 -1.85
C HIS A 258 -10.62 -30.62 -2.54
N ALA A 259 -11.01 -30.61 -3.82
CA ALA A 259 -11.14 -29.37 -4.59
C ALA A 259 -12.27 -28.50 -4.00
N GLN A 260 -11.96 -27.24 -3.68
CA GLN A 260 -12.83 -26.25 -3.10
C GLN A 260 -12.97 -25.04 -4.03
N ASP A 261 -13.99 -24.24 -3.84
CA ASP A 261 -14.21 -23.01 -4.59
C ASP A 261 -13.38 -21.87 -3.98
N PHE A 262 -12.57 -21.23 -4.82
CA PHE A 262 -11.80 -20.04 -4.46
C PHE A 262 -12.17 -18.88 -5.38
N VAL A 263 -12.36 -17.71 -4.79
CA VAL A 263 -12.54 -16.47 -5.53
C VAL A 263 -11.18 -15.97 -6.03
N LEU A 264 -11.09 -15.60 -7.29
CA LEU A 264 -9.98 -14.83 -7.82
C LEU A 264 -10.14 -13.38 -7.36
N ASP A 265 -9.23 -12.91 -6.50
CA ASP A 265 -9.34 -11.64 -5.79
C ASP A 265 -8.01 -10.89 -5.84
N THR A 266 -7.82 -10.05 -6.86
CA THR A 266 -6.60 -9.25 -7.02
C THR A 266 -6.53 -8.05 -6.07
N GLY A 267 -7.61 -7.74 -5.36
CA GLY A 267 -7.65 -6.80 -4.24
C GLY A 267 -7.14 -7.39 -2.92
N SER A 268 -6.72 -8.67 -2.91
CA SER A 268 -6.15 -9.34 -1.74
C SER A 268 -4.63 -9.43 -1.83
N GLU A 269 -3.95 -9.12 -0.71
CA GLU A 269 -2.49 -9.17 -0.61
C GLU A 269 -1.94 -10.58 -0.38
N LEU A 270 -2.77 -11.54 0.03
CA LEU A 270 -2.39 -12.93 0.30
C LEU A 270 -3.54 -13.88 -0.05
N THR A 271 -3.20 -15.14 -0.30
CA THR A 271 -4.18 -16.22 -0.32
C THR A 271 -4.90 -16.28 1.04
N THR A 272 -6.20 -16.52 1.03
CA THR A 272 -7.02 -16.51 2.25
C THR A 272 -7.85 -17.78 2.33
N VAL A 273 -7.84 -18.41 3.50
CA VAL A 273 -8.66 -19.60 3.79
C VAL A 273 -9.53 -19.38 5.02
N SER A 274 -10.68 -20.05 5.08
CA SER A 274 -11.52 -20.08 6.27
C SER A 274 -10.85 -20.91 7.38
N ARG A 275 -11.34 -20.77 8.61
CA ARG A 275 -10.92 -21.64 9.72
C ARG A 275 -11.28 -23.11 9.47
N GLN A 276 -12.40 -23.36 8.79
CA GLN A 276 -12.79 -24.71 8.45
C GLN A 276 -11.82 -25.34 7.46
N THR A 277 -11.47 -24.63 6.38
CA THR A 277 -10.48 -25.07 5.41
C THR A 277 -9.10 -25.23 6.06
N ALA A 278 -8.69 -24.29 6.91
CA ALA A 278 -7.43 -24.39 7.63
C ALA A 278 -7.37 -25.64 8.53
N ALA A 279 -8.46 -25.94 9.25
CA ALA A 279 -8.53 -27.12 10.13
C ALA A 279 -8.52 -28.42 9.32
N SER A 280 -9.32 -28.53 8.26
CA SER A 280 -9.41 -29.73 7.41
C SER A 280 -8.11 -29.99 6.63
N ALA A 281 -7.38 -28.94 6.24
CA ALA A 281 -6.11 -29.03 5.53
C ALA A 281 -4.89 -28.99 6.47
N SER A 282 -5.08 -29.08 7.80
CA SER A 282 -4.04 -29.05 8.82
C SER A 282 -3.11 -27.82 8.75
N VAL A 283 -3.65 -26.68 8.31
CA VAL A 283 -2.93 -25.40 8.26
C VAL A 283 -2.88 -24.81 9.67
N ARG A 284 -1.67 -24.66 10.20
CA ARG A 284 -1.46 -24.11 11.55
C ARG A 284 -1.11 -22.62 11.48
N PRO A 285 -1.70 -21.79 12.36
CA PRO A 285 -1.24 -20.41 12.53
C PRO A 285 0.23 -20.39 13.00
N ILE A 286 1.03 -19.54 12.36
CA ILE A 286 2.44 -19.30 12.72
C ILE A 286 2.53 -18.03 13.56
N THR A 287 1.82 -16.98 13.14
CA THR A 287 1.80 -15.67 13.79
C THR A 287 0.53 -14.90 13.39
N TYR A 288 0.53 -13.59 13.65
CA TYR A 288 -0.54 -12.67 13.27
C TYR A 288 0.02 -11.57 12.38
N THR A 289 -0.81 -11.03 11.50
CA THR A 289 -0.53 -9.84 10.68
C THR A 289 -1.70 -8.86 10.74
N LEU A 290 -1.43 -7.61 10.41
CA LEU A 290 -2.49 -6.62 10.23
C LEU A 290 -3.18 -6.79 8.88
N SER A 291 -4.47 -6.60 8.89
CA SER A 291 -5.32 -6.57 7.68
C SER A 291 -6.28 -5.39 7.77
N ALA A 292 -6.52 -4.77 6.65
CA ALA A 292 -7.53 -3.73 6.50
C ALA A 292 -8.32 -3.99 5.22
N GLY A 293 -9.59 -3.65 5.26
CA GLY A 293 -10.49 -3.75 4.10
C GLY A 293 -11.59 -2.71 4.19
N VAL A 294 -12.51 -2.72 3.23
CA VAL A 294 -13.70 -1.87 3.26
C VAL A 294 -14.59 -2.28 4.44
N GLY A 295 -15.00 -1.30 5.27
CA GLY A 295 -15.89 -1.48 6.42
C GLY A 295 -15.42 -0.74 7.68
N GLU A 296 -16.28 -0.73 8.71
CA GLU A 296 -16.08 0.05 9.94
C GLU A 296 -15.04 -0.53 10.91
N VAL A 297 -14.66 -1.79 10.78
CA VAL A 297 -13.79 -2.47 11.76
C VAL A 297 -12.34 -1.95 11.73
N GLY A 298 -11.96 -1.24 10.66
CA GLY A 298 -10.62 -0.68 10.53
C GLY A 298 -9.52 -1.75 10.44
N LEU A 299 -8.39 -1.50 11.12
CA LEU A 299 -7.28 -2.44 11.23
C LEU A 299 -7.61 -3.58 12.20
N ARG A 300 -7.30 -4.81 11.81
CA ARG A 300 -7.47 -5.99 12.65
C ARG A 300 -6.35 -7.00 12.46
N GLY A 301 -6.07 -7.75 13.52
CA GLY A 301 -5.12 -8.85 13.47
C GLY A 301 -5.77 -10.09 12.85
N LEU A 302 -5.14 -10.68 11.83
CA LEU A 302 -5.49 -11.97 11.28
C LEU A 302 -4.37 -12.98 11.52
N GLN A 303 -4.74 -14.24 11.61
CA GLN A 303 -3.75 -15.33 11.71
C GLN A 303 -3.06 -15.51 10.36
N LEU A 304 -1.74 -15.62 10.39
CA LEU A 304 -0.89 -15.87 9.23
C LEU A 304 -0.32 -17.28 9.35
N GLY A 305 -0.50 -18.08 8.31
CA GLY A 305 -0.04 -19.45 8.20
C GLY A 305 0.62 -19.71 6.84
N ARG A 306 0.87 -20.97 6.56
CA ARG A 306 1.46 -21.44 5.30
C ARG A 306 0.72 -22.68 4.82
N LEU A 307 0.36 -22.70 3.54
CA LEU A 307 -0.08 -23.90 2.85
C LEU A 307 1.16 -24.68 2.38
N ASP A 308 1.21 -25.96 2.64
CA ASP A 308 2.31 -26.79 2.12
C ASP A 308 2.18 -26.98 0.63
N THR A 309 0.94 -27.17 0.12
CA THR A 309 0.65 -27.21 -1.32
C THR A 309 -0.62 -26.43 -1.67
N PHE A 310 -0.62 -25.82 -2.85
CA PHE A 310 -1.74 -25.09 -3.43
C PHE A 310 -1.82 -25.42 -4.92
N GLU A 311 -2.89 -26.06 -5.36
CA GLU A 311 -3.02 -26.59 -6.71
C GLU A 311 -4.26 -26.01 -7.42
N ILE A 312 -4.08 -25.44 -8.60
CA ILE A 312 -5.14 -24.93 -9.47
C ILE A 312 -4.94 -25.46 -10.89
N GLY A 313 -5.80 -26.36 -11.35
CA GLY A 313 -5.58 -27.03 -12.64
C GLY A 313 -4.23 -27.75 -12.65
N THR A 314 -3.36 -27.35 -13.57
CA THR A 314 -1.98 -27.88 -13.68
C THR A 314 -0.96 -27.07 -12.87
N LEU A 315 -1.32 -25.90 -12.35
CA LEU A 315 -0.45 -25.08 -11.50
C LEU A 315 -0.32 -25.71 -10.13
N LYS A 316 0.91 -26.00 -9.71
CA LYS A 316 1.24 -26.47 -8.35
C LYS A 316 2.24 -25.56 -7.70
N LEU A 317 1.88 -25.05 -6.52
CA LEU A 317 2.73 -24.20 -5.70
C LEU A 317 2.95 -24.88 -4.34
N SER A 318 4.11 -24.69 -3.78
CA SER A 318 4.47 -25.15 -2.42
C SER A 318 4.83 -23.96 -1.53
N ASN A 319 4.64 -24.14 -0.22
CA ASN A 319 4.98 -23.16 0.80
C ASN A 319 4.33 -21.79 0.58
N VAL A 320 3.00 -21.78 0.37
CA VAL A 320 2.25 -20.54 0.05
C VAL A 320 1.83 -19.81 1.32
N PRO A 321 2.22 -18.53 1.50
CA PRO A 321 1.71 -17.67 2.56
C PRO A 321 0.19 -17.57 2.51
N THR A 322 -0.48 -17.68 3.66
CA THR A 322 -1.94 -17.63 3.70
C THR A 322 -2.46 -16.93 4.95
N LEU A 323 -3.53 -16.16 4.79
CA LEU A 323 -4.33 -15.64 5.87
C LEU A 323 -5.40 -16.67 6.28
N ILE A 324 -5.60 -16.85 7.58
CA ILE A 324 -6.70 -17.62 8.13
C ILE A 324 -7.74 -16.64 8.64
N LYS A 325 -8.89 -16.58 7.98
CA LYS A 325 -9.95 -15.62 8.32
C LYS A 325 -10.47 -15.82 9.75
N ALA A 326 -10.72 -14.69 10.40
CA ALA A 326 -11.50 -14.66 11.63
C ALA A 326 -12.95 -15.16 11.36
N PRO A 327 -13.68 -15.63 12.40
CA PRO A 327 -15.10 -15.95 12.25
C PRO A 327 -15.85 -14.75 11.70
N ALA A 328 -16.92 -15.01 10.95
CA ALA A 328 -17.84 -13.96 10.53
C ALA A 328 -18.35 -13.20 11.76
N LEU A 329 -18.40 -11.87 11.69
CA LEU A 329 -19.02 -11.05 12.73
C LEU A 329 -20.53 -11.37 12.79
N ARG A 330 -21.14 -11.31 13.99
CA ARG A 330 -22.59 -11.58 14.16
C ARG A 330 -23.42 -10.62 13.29
N GLY A 331 -24.46 -11.16 12.64
CA GLY A 331 -25.37 -10.37 11.80
C GLY A 331 -24.87 -10.08 10.39
N ILE A 332 -23.82 -10.75 9.96
CA ILE A 332 -23.21 -10.55 8.64
C ILE A 332 -23.48 -11.78 7.78
N PRO A 333 -23.89 -11.60 6.50
CA PRO A 333 -24.08 -12.72 5.58
C PRO A 333 -22.81 -13.57 5.49
N LYS A 334 -22.97 -14.89 5.54
CA LYS A 334 -21.88 -15.80 5.21
C LYS A 334 -21.57 -15.60 3.72
N ARG A 335 -20.49 -14.92 3.41
CA ARG A 335 -19.94 -14.91 2.06
C ARG A 335 -18.79 -15.90 1.98
N GLU A 336 -18.52 -16.34 0.75
CA GLU A 336 -17.40 -17.18 0.45
C GLU A 336 -16.11 -16.62 1.01
N THR A 337 -15.31 -17.51 1.49
CA THR A 337 -14.24 -17.15 2.42
C THR A 337 -12.88 -17.39 1.83
N GLU A 338 -12.79 -18.32 0.88
CA GLU A 338 -11.56 -18.69 0.22
C GLU A 338 -11.29 -17.77 -0.96
N SER A 339 -10.12 -17.16 -0.99
CA SER A 339 -9.69 -16.31 -2.11
C SER A 339 -8.19 -16.42 -2.35
N PHE A 340 -7.76 -16.08 -3.56
CA PHE A 340 -6.36 -15.98 -3.90
C PHE A 340 -6.13 -14.91 -4.95
N SER A 341 -4.91 -14.38 -4.98
CA SER A 341 -4.45 -13.43 -5.97
C SER A 341 -3.18 -13.97 -6.64
N PRO A 342 -3.18 -14.25 -7.94
CA PRO A 342 -1.95 -14.57 -8.65
C PRO A 342 -0.89 -13.47 -8.50
N ILE A 343 -1.32 -12.22 -8.46
CA ILE A 343 -0.44 -11.05 -8.31
C ILE A 343 0.29 -11.09 -6.96
N ALA A 344 -0.42 -11.41 -5.89
CA ALA A 344 0.17 -11.59 -4.55
C ALA A 344 1.14 -12.79 -4.49
N LEU A 345 0.93 -13.77 -5.37
CA LEU A 345 1.84 -14.89 -5.57
C LEU A 345 3.02 -14.56 -6.51
N GLY A 346 3.13 -13.32 -6.99
CA GLY A 346 4.16 -12.89 -7.94
C GLY A 346 3.99 -13.53 -9.33
N LEU A 347 2.75 -13.80 -9.74
CA LEU A 347 2.41 -14.40 -11.02
C LEU A 347 1.55 -13.45 -11.85
N SER A 348 1.83 -13.40 -13.15
CA SER A 348 1.01 -12.71 -14.13
C SER A 348 -0.22 -13.55 -14.48
N MET A 349 -1.31 -12.91 -14.94
CA MET A 349 -2.52 -13.62 -15.28
C MET A 349 -3.29 -13.02 -16.46
N THR A 350 -4.09 -13.84 -17.13
CA THR A 350 -5.09 -13.42 -18.11
C THR A 350 -6.44 -14.01 -17.78
N ILE A 351 -7.48 -13.18 -17.73
CA ILE A 351 -8.88 -13.59 -17.58
C ILE A 351 -9.58 -13.36 -18.93
N ASP A 352 -10.09 -14.42 -19.52
CA ASP A 352 -10.96 -14.34 -20.68
C ASP A 352 -12.40 -14.67 -20.26
N TYR A 353 -13.22 -13.63 -20.08
CA TYR A 353 -14.60 -13.77 -19.66
C TYR A 353 -15.49 -14.41 -20.73
N SER A 354 -15.13 -14.28 -22.03
CA SER A 354 -15.90 -14.83 -23.14
C SER A 354 -15.79 -16.35 -23.22
N THR A 355 -14.58 -16.86 -23.04
CA THR A 355 -14.29 -18.31 -23.06
C THR A 355 -14.28 -18.96 -21.69
N ARG A 356 -14.44 -18.18 -20.62
CA ARG A 356 -14.35 -18.64 -19.23
C ARG A 356 -13.02 -19.32 -18.90
N LYS A 357 -11.92 -18.78 -19.41
CA LYS A 357 -10.57 -19.28 -19.18
C LYS A 357 -9.76 -18.30 -18.34
N LEU A 358 -9.07 -18.85 -17.35
CA LEU A 358 -8.06 -18.15 -16.55
C LEU A 358 -6.70 -18.77 -16.88
N SER A 359 -5.74 -17.94 -17.27
CA SER A 359 -4.36 -18.35 -17.51
C SER A 359 -3.44 -17.67 -16.51
N ILE A 360 -2.53 -18.42 -15.86
CA ILE A 360 -1.61 -17.93 -14.84
C ILE A 360 -0.20 -18.43 -15.17
N GLY A 361 0.82 -17.57 -15.05
CA GLY A 361 2.22 -17.92 -15.28
C GLY A 361 3.18 -16.86 -14.75
N ARG A 362 4.46 -17.14 -14.76
CA ARG A 362 5.49 -16.13 -14.43
C ARG A 362 5.49 -15.01 -15.47
N SER A 363 5.40 -15.37 -16.74
CA SER A 363 5.29 -14.45 -17.88
C SER A 363 4.06 -14.76 -18.70
N LEU A 364 3.57 -13.75 -19.41
CA LEU A 364 2.45 -13.88 -20.36
C LEU A 364 2.95 -13.74 -21.79
N PRO A 365 2.31 -14.41 -22.77
CA PRO A 365 2.54 -14.14 -24.18
C PRO A 365 2.32 -12.66 -24.51
N LEU A 366 3.16 -12.11 -25.38
CA LEU A 366 2.95 -10.77 -25.88
C LEU A 366 1.84 -10.80 -26.92
N GLU A 367 0.65 -10.35 -26.50
CA GLU A 367 -0.51 -10.23 -27.38
C GLU A 367 -0.84 -8.75 -27.59
N ARG A 368 -1.33 -8.43 -28.78
CA ARG A 368 -1.82 -7.08 -29.09
C ARG A 368 -3.05 -6.78 -28.22
N ALA A 369 -3.03 -5.68 -27.50
CA ALA A 369 -4.17 -5.19 -26.73
C ALA A 369 -4.73 -3.91 -27.34
N GLU A 370 -6.03 -3.67 -27.19
CA GLU A 370 -6.65 -2.39 -27.60
C GLU A 370 -6.24 -1.27 -26.64
N PHE A 371 -6.10 -1.60 -25.36
CA PHE A 371 -5.71 -0.66 -24.34
C PHE A 371 -4.60 -1.25 -23.48
N THR A 372 -3.56 -0.46 -23.25
CA THR A 372 -2.46 -0.79 -22.34
C THR A 372 -2.34 0.35 -21.32
N LEU A 373 -2.44 0.01 -20.03
CA LEU A 373 -2.28 0.94 -18.94
C LEU A 373 -1.04 0.56 -18.15
N PRO A 374 -0.14 1.50 -17.83
CA PRO A 374 0.96 1.26 -16.91
C PRO A 374 0.43 0.78 -15.56
N LEU A 375 1.02 -0.29 -15.03
CA LEU A 375 0.67 -0.87 -13.74
C LEU A 375 1.66 -0.40 -12.68
N ARG A 376 1.14 -0.11 -11.49
CA ARG A 376 1.94 0.08 -10.29
C ARG A 376 1.58 -1.02 -9.30
N ASN A 377 2.56 -1.79 -8.88
CA ASN A 377 2.38 -2.90 -7.95
C ASN A 377 3.07 -2.58 -6.62
N HIS A 378 2.33 -1.94 -5.71
CA HIS A 378 2.76 -1.74 -4.34
C HIS A 378 1.80 -2.50 -3.41
N ARG A 379 2.12 -3.76 -3.11
CA ARG A 379 1.28 -4.76 -2.44
C ARG A 379 0.01 -5.12 -3.23
N LEU A 380 -0.62 -4.17 -3.90
CA LEU A 380 -1.79 -4.34 -4.78
C LEU A 380 -1.48 -3.78 -6.16
N ALA A 381 -2.07 -4.38 -7.19
CA ALA A 381 -1.95 -3.91 -8.56
C ALA A 381 -2.84 -2.68 -8.78
N MET A 382 -2.29 -1.59 -9.28
CA MET A 382 -2.99 -0.33 -9.45
C MET A 382 -2.76 0.26 -10.83
N VAL A 383 -3.77 0.96 -11.35
CA VAL A 383 -3.72 1.68 -12.62
C VAL A 383 -4.11 3.15 -12.42
N ARG A 384 -3.52 4.01 -13.23
CA ARG A 384 -3.83 5.44 -13.23
C ARG A 384 -5.10 5.71 -14.01
N GLY A 385 -6.00 6.50 -13.41
CA GLY A 385 -7.15 7.12 -14.05
C GLY A 385 -7.16 8.62 -13.85
N LEU A 386 -7.99 9.33 -14.59
CA LEU A 386 -8.30 10.74 -14.41
C LEU A 386 -9.75 10.88 -13.98
N ILE A 387 -9.99 11.69 -12.97
CA ILE A 387 -11.33 12.06 -12.51
C ILE A 387 -11.63 13.51 -12.94
N ASN A 388 -12.80 13.71 -13.53
CA ASN A 388 -13.25 15.03 -14.03
C ASN A 388 -12.19 15.74 -14.90
N GLN A 389 -11.46 14.95 -15.72
CA GLN A 389 -10.44 15.38 -16.69
C GLN A 389 -9.16 16.02 -16.11
N SER A 390 -9.11 16.32 -14.83
CA SER A 390 -8.01 17.10 -14.25
C SER A 390 -7.26 16.40 -13.11
N ARG A 391 -7.89 15.46 -12.39
CA ARG A 391 -7.29 14.85 -11.21
C ARG A 391 -6.78 13.45 -11.51
N PRO A 392 -5.45 13.23 -11.54
CA PRO A 392 -4.88 11.89 -11.58
C PRO A 392 -5.19 11.15 -10.26
N THR A 393 -5.55 9.88 -10.37
CA THR A 393 -5.91 9.03 -9.24
C THR A 393 -5.52 7.60 -9.57
N TYR A 394 -4.94 6.87 -8.62
CA TYR A 394 -4.65 5.45 -8.78
C TYR A 394 -5.77 4.59 -8.22
N PHE A 395 -6.17 3.60 -9.00
CA PHE A 395 -7.24 2.66 -8.68
C PHE A 395 -6.66 1.26 -8.53
N VAL A 396 -7.01 0.59 -7.44
CA VAL A 396 -6.72 -0.84 -7.27
C VAL A 396 -7.52 -1.64 -8.31
N VAL A 397 -6.86 -2.53 -9.03
CA VAL A 397 -7.49 -3.49 -9.95
C VAL A 397 -7.95 -4.69 -9.11
N ASP A 398 -9.24 -4.78 -8.86
CA ASP A 398 -9.84 -5.71 -7.89
C ASP A 398 -10.90 -6.60 -8.56
N THR A 399 -10.51 -7.84 -8.89
CA THR A 399 -11.44 -8.83 -9.44
C THR A 399 -12.44 -9.36 -8.41
N GLY A 400 -12.20 -9.14 -7.12
CA GLY A 400 -13.12 -9.42 -6.03
C GLY A 400 -14.15 -8.31 -5.80
N GLY A 401 -13.91 -7.09 -6.31
CA GLY A 401 -14.84 -5.97 -6.26
C GLY A 401 -15.88 -6.01 -7.39
N GLU A 402 -17.06 -5.40 -7.16
CA GLU A 402 -18.15 -5.41 -8.14
C GLU A 402 -18.15 -4.18 -9.04
N VAL A 403 -17.93 -2.99 -8.48
CA VAL A 403 -18.15 -1.69 -9.13
C VAL A 403 -16.89 -0.84 -9.19
N ILE A 404 -16.97 0.28 -9.91
CA ILE A 404 -15.99 1.33 -9.78
C ILE A 404 -16.32 2.15 -8.55
N SER A 405 -15.36 2.27 -7.64
CA SER A 405 -15.48 3.08 -6.43
C SER A 405 -14.32 4.05 -6.28
N ILE A 406 -14.54 5.13 -5.52
CA ILE A 406 -13.51 6.09 -5.12
C ILE A 406 -13.47 6.22 -3.60
N SER A 407 -12.33 6.62 -3.06
CA SER A 407 -12.23 6.89 -1.62
C SER A 407 -12.98 8.17 -1.25
N LYS A 408 -13.40 8.25 0.03
CA LYS A 408 -13.98 9.48 0.56
C LYS A 408 -13.04 10.67 0.37
N ALA A 409 -11.74 10.51 0.62
CA ALA A 409 -10.75 11.55 0.40
C ALA A 409 -10.73 12.02 -1.07
N THR A 410 -10.80 11.10 -2.03
CA THR A 410 -10.89 11.43 -3.46
C THR A 410 -12.20 12.17 -3.76
N ALA A 411 -13.34 11.74 -3.20
CA ALA A 411 -14.63 12.40 -3.39
C ALA A 411 -14.66 13.82 -2.82
N ASP A 412 -14.05 14.04 -1.64
CA ASP A 412 -13.96 15.36 -1.00
C ASP A 412 -13.12 16.35 -1.84
N ASP A 413 -12.15 15.84 -2.59
CA ASP A 413 -11.28 16.66 -3.44
C ASP A 413 -11.94 17.06 -4.79
N ILE A 414 -12.81 16.22 -5.35
CA ILE A 414 -13.49 16.52 -6.64
C ILE A 414 -14.79 17.29 -6.47
N GLY A 415 -15.31 17.34 -5.27
CA GLY A 415 -16.68 17.77 -5.04
C GLY A 415 -16.84 18.94 -4.08
N LYS A 416 -16.53 20.17 -4.49
CA LYS A 416 -17.21 21.37 -3.91
C LYS A 416 -18.45 21.77 -4.73
N GLY A 417 -18.98 20.84 -5.54
CA GLY A 417 -20.22 21.01 -6.28
C GLY A 417 -21.40 20.33 -5.58
N GLU A 418 -22.63 20.78 -5.83
CA GLU A 418 -23.88 20.23 -5.29
C GLU A 418 -24.20 18.85 -5.88
N PHE A 419 -23.32 17.85 -5.68
CA PHE A 419 -23.65 16.49 -6.05
C PHE A 419 -24.67 15.91 -5.05
N ARG A 420 -25.77 15.40 -5.56
CA ARG A 420 -26.77 14.69 -4.77
C ARG A 420 -26.17 13.36 -4.30
N LYS A 421 -25.75 13.29 -3.04
CA LYS A 421 -25.29 12.05 -2.42
C LYS A 421 -26.49 11.14 -2.14
N ILE A 422 -26.42 9.89 -2.59
CA ILE A 422 -27.43 8.86 -2.32
C ILE A 422 -26.82 7.86 -1.35
N ALA A 423 -27.32 7.82 -0.11
CA ALA A 423 -26.80 6.97 0.92
C ALA A 423 -26.87 5.47 0.51
N LEU A 424 -25.81 4.75 0.75
CA LEU A 424 -25.68 3.30 0.53
C LEU A 424 -25.22 2.62 1.80
N ARG A 425 -25.47 1.31 1.84
CA ARG A 425 -24.82 0.41 2.81
C ARG A 425 -23.99 -0.59 2.02
N VAL A 426 -22.68 -0.49 2.15
CA VAL A 426 -21.75 -1.38 1.48
C VAL A 426 -21.16 -2.36 2.50
N TYR A 427 -21.14 -3.62 2.16
CA TYR A 427 -20.50 -4.65 2.96
C TYR A 427 -19.18 -5.04 2.33
N GLY A 428 -18.09 -4.90 3.09
CA GLY A 428 -16.75 -5.27 2.67
C GLY A 428 -16.09 -6.29 3.60
N THR A 429 -14.81 -6.55 3.38
CA THR A 429 -14.06 -7.55 4.15
C THR A 429 -13.84 -7.15 5.62
N SER A 430 -14.00 -5.88 5.97
CA SER A 430 -13.94 -5.34 7.34
C SER A 430 -15.31 -4.92 7.90
N GLY A 431 -16.41 -5.47 7.38
CA GLY A 431 -17.77 -5.23 7.88
C GLY A 431 -18.56 -4.22 7.03
N TRP A 432 -19.54 -3.58 7.64
CA TRP A 432 -20.38 -2.59 6.98
C TRP A 432 -19.66 -1.24 6.87
N ASP A 433 -19.73 -0.61 5.71
CA ASP A 433 -19.47 0.83 5.54
C ASP A 433 -20.83 1.54 5.46
N ARG A 434 -21.22 2.17 6.57
CA ARG A 434 -22.52 2.86 6.70
C ARG A 434 -22.49 4.27 6.16
N ASP A 435 -21.30 4.82 5.97
CA ASP A 435 -21.06 6.16 5.44
C ASP A 435 -20.85 6.13 3.93
N ALA A 436 -20.95 4.96 3.29
CA ALA A 436 -20.88 4.81 1.85
C ALA A 436 -22.04 5.54 1.17
N PHE A 437 -21.80 6.10 0.00
CA PHE A 437 -22.84 6.74 -0.81
C PHE A 437 -22.53 6.61 -2.30
N LEU A 438 -23.56 6.75 -3.14
CA LEU A 438 -23.43 6.87 -4.57
C LEU A 438 -23.26 8.35 -4.94
N LEU A 439 -22.24 8.64 -5.74
CA LEU A 439 -21.95 9.96 -6.29
C LEU A 439 -22.16 9.92 -7.81
N PRO A 440 -23.26 10.48 -8.33
CA PRO A 440 -23.52 10.54 -9.77
C PRO A 440 -22.74 11.67 -10.43
N GLY A 441 -22.62 11.61 -11.76
CA GLY A 441 -22.09 12.72 -12.55
C GLY A 441 -20.57 12.79 -12.65
N VAL A 442 -19.86 11.73 -12.25
CA VAL A 442 -18.40 11.68 -12.28
C VAL A 442 -17.92 11.23 -13.67
N ASN A 443 -16.97 11.96 -14.24
CA ASN A 443 -16.29 11.54 -15.45
C ASN A 443 -14.98 10.83 -15.08
N LEU A 444 -14.81 9.61 -15.58
CA LEU A 444 -13.61 8.80 -15.37
C LEU A 444 -12.94 8.52 -16.71
N LYS A 445 -11.62 8.57 -16.74
CA LYS A 445 -10.83 8.23 -17.93
C LYS A 445 -9.62 7.40 -17.54
N PHE A 446 -9.49 6.22 -18.16
CA PHE A 446 -8.34 5.32 -18.04
C PHE A 446 -7.70 5.19 -19.42
N ASN A 447 -6.63 5.94 -19.68
CA ASN A 447 -6.08 6.10 -21.02
C ASN A 447 -7.19 6.54 -22.01
N ASN A 448 -7.56 5.70 -22.99
CA ASN A 448 -8.61 5.96 -23.96
C ASN A 448 -9.99 5.37 -23.59
N ILE A 449 -10.12 4.75 -22.42
CA ILE A 449 -11.39 4.25 -21.88
C ILE A 449 -12.03 5.36 -21.06
N ALA A 450 -13.23 5.80 -21.47
CA ALA A 450 -13.94 6.89 -20.79
C ALA A 450 -15.32 6.43 -20.30
N PHE A 451 -15.65 6.88 -19.10
CA PHE A 451 -16.97 6.78 -18.49
C PHE A 451 -17.46 8.20 -18.22
N ASN A 452 -18.46 8.63 -18.97
CA ASN A 452 -19.02 9.96 -18.83
C ASN A 452 -20.29 9.91 -17.98
N ASN A 453 -20.48 10.91 -17.11
CA ASN A 453 -21.64 11.01 -16.23
C ASN A 453 -21.91 9.71 -15.44
N TYR A 454 -20.83 9.07 -14.97
CA TYR A 454 -20.89 7.78 -14.29
C TYR A 454 -21.23 7.97 -12.81
N SER A 455 -21.98 7.01 -12.25
CA SER A 455 -22.25 6.98 -10.80
C SER A 455 -21.24 6.09 -10.11
N VAL A 456 -20.37 6.69 -9.30
CA VAL A 456 -19.34 5.94 -8.53
C VAL A 456 -19.81 5.70 -7.10
N VAL A 457 -19.41 4.59 -6.52
CA VAL A 457 -19.59 4.32 -5.09
C VAL A 457 -18.44 4.97 -4.32
N VAL A 458 -18.77 5.76 -3.31
CA VAL A 458 -17.77 6.37 -2.40
C VAL A 458 -17.65 5.49 -1.16
N LEU A 459 -16.41 5.09 -0.84
CA LEU A 459 -16.08 4.18 0.25
C LEU A 459 -15.09 4.82 1.23
N ASN A 460 -15.19 4.42 2.50
CA ASN A 460 -14.15 4.72 3.48
C ASN A 460 -12.96 3.76 3.29
N LEU A 461 -11.91 4.26 2.64
CA LEU A 461 -10.65 3.53 2.41
C LEU A 461 -9.51 4.02 3.31
N GLN A 462 -9.81 4.70 4.43
CA GLN A 462 -8.79 5.24 5.32
C GLN A 462 -7.91 4.16 5.95
N ALA A 463 -8.51 3.09 6.49
CA ALA A 463 -7.76 2.00 7.12
C ALA A 463 -6.85 1.26 6.12
N PRO A 464 -7.31 0.86 4.91
CA PRO A 464 -6.42 0.37 3.86
C PRO A 464 -5.32 1.36 3.48
N SER A 465 -5.63 2.65 3.36
CA SER A 465 -4.64 3.68 3.01
C SER A 465 -3.52 3.79 4.04
N VAL A 466 -3.86 3.82 5.33
CA VAL A 466 -2.87 3.85 6.42
C VAL A 466 -2.01 2.58 6.43
N LEU A 467 -2.63 1.40 6.23
CA LEU A 467 -1.90 0.13 6.20
C LEU A 467 -0.92 0.06 5.01
N LEU A 468 -1.31 0.57 3.86
CA LEU A 468 -0.49 0.59 2.65
C LEU A 468 0.55 1.72 2.65
N GLY A 469 0.38 2.74 3.49
CA GLY A 469 1.27 3.90 3.57
C GLY A 469 1.04 4.95 2.48
N PHE A 470 -0.10 4.88 1.77
CA PHE A 470 -0.52 5.88 0.79
C PHE A 470 -2.04 5.91 0.64
N GLN A 471 -2.57 7.04 0.17
CA GLN A 471 -3.99 7.22 -0.09
C GLN A 471 -4.45 6.32 -1.25
N VAL A 472 -5.30 5.34 -0.96
CA VAL A 472 -5.99 4.57 -2.00
C VAL A 472 -7.03 5.48 -2.65
N GLY A 473 -6.86 5.78 -3.93
CA GLY A 473 -7.73 6.70 -4.65
C GLY A 473 -9.09 6.11 -4.99
N GLY A 474 -9.11 4.83 -5.39
CA GLY A 474 -10.32 4.10 -5.75
C GLY A 474 -10.05 2.63 -6.06
N ILE A 475 -11.10 1.95 -6.53
CA ILE A 475 -11.07 0.54 -6.91
C ILE A 475 -11.80 0.40 -8.25
N VAL A 476 -11.25 -0.36 -9.18
CA VAL A 476 -11.91 -0.78 -10.41
C VAL A 476 -12.22 -2.27 -10.33
N GLY A 477 -13.50 -2.59 -10.23
CA GLY A 477 -14.00 -3.95 -10.05
C GLY A 477 -14.49 -4.62 -11.32
N HIS A 478 -15.30 -5.66 -11.15
CA HIS A 478 -15.81 -6.50 -12.23
C HIS A 478 -16.47 -5.73 -13.37
N ARG A 479 -17.29 -4.71 -13.06
CA ARG A 479 -17.97 -3.89 -14.11
C ARG A 479 -17.01 -3.14 -15.02
N PHE A 480 -15.81 -2.81 -14.54
CA PHE A 480 -14.75 -2.25 -15.39
C PHE A 480 -14.05 -3.34 -16.20
N LEU A 481 -13.82 -4.52 -15.63
CA LEU A 481 -12.97 -5.56 -16.19
C LEU A 481 -13.71 -6.50 -17.16
N SER A 482 -14.95 -6.87 -16.84
CA SER A 482 -15.70 -7.92 -17.56
C SER A 482 -15.98 -7.69 -19.04
N PRO A 483 -16.04 -6.43 -19.58
CA PRO A 483 -16.14 -6.21 -21.01
C PRO A 483 -14.90 -6.60 -21.82
N TYR A 484 -13.79 -6.92 -21.12
CA TYR A 484 -12.50 -7.15 -21.72
C TYR A 484 -11.95 -8.55 -21.42
N ARG A 485 -11.11 -9.05 -22.28
CA ARG A 485 -10.07 -9.99 -21.93
C ARG A 485 -8.98 -9.20 -21.20
N VAL A 486 -8.73 -9.54 -19.93
CA VAL A 486 -7.91 -8.77 -19.00
C VAL A 486 -6.60 -9.50 -18.76
N SER A 487 -5.45 -8.87 -19.06
CA SER A 487 -4.13 -9.40 -18.71
C SER A 487 -3.43 -8.46 -17.73
N ILE A 488 -3.06 -8.97 -16.56
CA ILE A 488 -2.20 -8.29 -15.61
C ILE A 488 -0.81 -8.90 -15.74
N ASP A 489 0.10 -8.13 -16.32
CA ASP A 489 1.45 -8.55 -16.68
C ASP A 489 2.46 -7.87 -15.71
N LEU A 490 3.00 -8.65 -14.78
CA LEU A 490 3.96 -8.13 -13.80
C LEU A 490 5.34 -7.88 -14.41
N ASP A 491 5.76 -8.68 -15.41
CA ASP A 491 7.07 -8.51 -16.03
C ASP A 491 7.17 -7.19 -16.77
N ARG A 492 6.08 -6.82 -17.48
CA ARG A 492 6.00 -5.58 -18.25
C ARG A 492 5.41 -4.42 -17.45
N SER A 493 4.91 -4.70 -16.24
CA SER A 493 4.17 -3.74 -15.41
C SER A 493 3.02 -3.09 -16.18
N GLU A 494 2.14 -3.91 -16.77
CA GLU A 494 1.05 -3.47 -17.62
C GLU A 494 -0.28 -4.17 -17.27
N LEU A 495 -1.37 -3.41 -17.32
CA LEU A 495 -2.72 -3.92 -17.48
C LEU A 495 -3.10 -3.80 -18.98
N ARG A 496 -3.30 -4.93 -19.63
CA ARG A 496 -3.71 -5.00 -21.04
C ARG A 496 -5.17 -5.42 -21.14
N LEU A 497 -5.94 -4.70 -21.94
CA LEU A 497 -7.36 -4.89 -22.11
C LEU A 497 -7.69 -5.01 -23.62
N THR A 498 -8.37 -6.09 -23.99
CA THR A 498 -8.87 -6.32 -25.34
C THR A 498 -10.36 -6.56 -25.24
N LYS A 499 -11.19 -5.82 -25.98
CA LYS A 499 -12.64 -6.05 -25.95
C LYS A 499 -12.95 -7.49 -26.27
N SER A 500 -13.72 -8.14 -25.43
CA SER A 500 -14.27 -9.46 -25.74
C SER A 500 -15.16 -9.30 -26.95
N GLY A 501 -14.83 -9.93 -28.09
CA GLY A 501 -15.63 -9.88 -29.30
C GLY A 501 -17.08 -10.23 -28.94
N GLY A 502 -18.02 -9.35 -29.20
CA GLY A 502 -19.35 -9.38 -28.61
C GLY A 502 -20.05 -10.74 -28.81
N ALA A 503 -20.34 -11.36 -27.67
CA ALA A 503 -21.61 -12.06 -27.54
C ALA A 503 -22.59 -10.95 -27.08
N GLY A 504 -23.34 -10.45 -28.02
CA GLY A 504 -24.39 -9.49 -27.78
C GLY A 504 -25.43 -10.04 -26.81
N ASN A 505 -25.92 -9.12 -26.00
CA ASN A 505 -27.04 -9.04 -25.07
C ASN A 505 -26.75 -9.38 -23.63
#